data_666e734ccdb769a8f835273fab47104b
#
_entry.id   666e734ccdb769a8f835273fab47104b
#
_cell.length_a   1.000
_cell.length_b   1.000
_cell.length_c   1.000
_cell.angle_alpha   90.00
_cell.angle_beta   90.00
_cell.angle_gamma   90.00
#
_symmetry.space_group_name_H-M   'P 1'
#
loop_
_entity.id
_entity.type
_entity.pdbx_description
1 polymer ?
#
loop_
_entity_poly.entity_id
_entity_poly.type
_entity_poly.pdbx_seq_one_letter_code
_entity_poly.pdbx_strand_id
1 'polypeptide(L)'
;MSQANITTLTLRIDWSELDLFGHVNNVAFMKYVQAARVNYWEQIGLYKYYTERKHGPMLASTYCEFKKPLFYPGDIMIHSQMEFIKNSSFGIVHQIYNSHEELAAEAKDVMVMYDFISLIKMPFPEDIKKLVSI
;
A
#
# COMPACT_ATOMS: atom_id res chain seq x y z
N MET A 1 3.96 18.12 -2.15
CA MET A 1 3.88 17.07 -1.13
C MET A 1 5.26 16.72 -0.63
N SER A 2 5.40 16.45 0.65
CA SER A 2 6.69 16.14 1.25
C SER A 2 7.18 14.75 0.84
N GLN A 3 8.47 14.61 0.55
CA GLN A 3 9.10 13.31 0.28
C GLN A 3 9.00 12.37 1.50
N ALA A 4 8.85 12.94 2.71
CA ALA A 4 8.70 12.14 3.94
C ALA A 4 7.43 11.29 3.96
N ASN A 5 6.45 11.60 3.09
CA ASN A 5 5.21 10.85 3.00
C ASN A 5 5.30 9.63 2.08
N ILE A 6 6.42 9.49 1.38
CA ILE A 6 6.58 8.44 0.37
C ILE A 6 7.44 7.33 0.94
N THR A 7 6.93 6.11 0.91
CA THR A 7 7.72 4.93 1.21
C THR A 7 8.06 4.20 -0.08
N THR A 8 9.17 3.47 -0.07
CA THR A 8 9.63 2.70 -1.21
C THR A 8 9.83 1.26 -0.77
N LEU A 9 9.32 0.33 -1.57
CA LEU A 9 9.50 -1.11 -1.35
C LEU A 9 9.97 -1.72 -2.65
N THR A 10 11.07 -2.48 -2.58
CA THR A 10 11.59 -3.23 -3.73
C THR A 10 11.30 -4.69 -3.51
N LEU A 11 10.70 -5.34 -4.50
CA LEU A 11 10.39 -6.77 -4.45
C LEU A 11 10.94 -7.45 -5.70
N ARG A 12 11.41 -8.68 -5.52
CA ARG A 12 11.79 -9.52 -6.63
C ARG A 12 10.54 -10.23 -7.15
N ILE A 13 10.36 -10.26 -8.47
CA ILE A 13 9.31 -11.06 -9.10
C ILE A 13 9.69 -12.53 -8.94
N ASP A 14 8.76 -13.35 -8.42
CA ASP A 14 8.96 -14.78 -8.29
C ASP A 14 8.44 -15.48 -9.56
N TRP A 15 9.16 -16.50 -10.00
CA TRP A 15 8.75 -17.23 -11.20
C TRP A 15 7.34 -17.81 -11.09
N SER A 16 6.92 -18.21 -9.90
CA SER A 16 5.58 -18.77 -9.66
C SER A 16 4.45 -17.78 -9.88
N GLU A 17 4.77 -16.48 -10.02
CA GLU A 17 3.77 -15.41 -10.20
C GLU A 17 3.38 -15.19 -11.66
N LEU A 18 3.99 -15.95 -12.59
CA LEU A 18 3.67 -15.82 -14.02
C LEU A 18 2.40 -16.57 -14.37
N ASP A 19 1.68 -16.03 -15.35
CA ASP A 19 0.52 -16.68 -15.93
C ASP A 19 0.92 -17.55 -17.14
N LEU A 20 -0.08 -18.12 -17.83
CA LEU A 20 0.13 -18.94 -19.00
C LEU A 20 0.88 -18.22 -20.12
N PHE A 21 0.77 -16.89 -20.18
CA PHE A 21 1.37 -16.09 -21.25
C PHE A 21 2.76 -15.55 -20.89
N GLY A 22 3.30 -15.95 -19.74
CA GLY A 22 4.62 -15.51 -19.30
C GLY A 22 4.65 -14.12 -18.67
N HIS A 23 3.50 -13.55 -18.37
CA HIS A 23 3.39 -12.27 -17.68
C HIS A 23 3.07 -12.50 -16.21
N VAL A 24 3.49 -11.56 -15.35
CA VAL A 24 3.06 -11.59 -13.94
C VAL A 24 1.53 -11.49 -13.93
N ASN A 25 0.88 -12.41 -13.22
CA ASN A 25 -0.59 -12.47 -13.21
C ASN A 25 -1.17 -11.34 -12.34
N ASN A 26 -2.44 -11.03 -12.58
CA ASN A 26 -3.11 -9.95 -11.86
C ASN A 26 -3.22 -10.19 -10.36
N VAL A 27 -3.29 -11.45 -9.92
CA VAL A 27 -3.33 -11.79 -8.51
C VAL A 27 -2.01 -11.41 -7.82
N ALA A 28 -0.88 -11.61 -8.50
CA ALA A 28 0.42 -11.22 -7.98
C ALA A 28 0.53 -9.71 -7.80
N PHE A 29 -0.04 -8.92 -8.73
CA PHE A 29 -0.09 -7.46 -8.56
C PHE A 29 -0.79 -7.09 -7.24
N MET A 30 -1.87 -7.78 -6.89
CA MET A 30 -2.59 -7.51 -5.64
C MET A 30 -1.76 -7.90 -4.43
N LYS A 31 -0.93 -8.95 -4.54
CA LYS A 31 0.02 -9.30 -3.48
C LYS A 31 1.08 -8.22 -3.30
N TYR A 32 1.56 -7.63 -4.39
CA TYR A 32 2.52 -6.52 -4.32
C TYR A 32 1.90 -5.31 -3.63
N VAL A 33 0.65 -4.99 -3.97
CA VAL A 33 -0.09 -3.89 -3.34
C VAL A 33 -0.24 -4.15 -1.83
N GLN A 34 -0.57 -5.38 -1.45
CA GLN A 34 -0.68 -5.74 -0.03
C GLN A 34 0.65 -5.57 0.69
N ALA A 35 1.74 -6.03 0.09
CA ALA A 35 3.07 -5.88 0.69
C ALA A 35 3.43 -4.40 0.86
N ALA A 36 3.13 -3.57 -0.13
CA ALA A 36 3.39 -2.13 -0.07
C ALA A 36 2.53 -1.45 0.99
N ARG A 37 1.27 -1.87 1.12
CA ARG A 37 0.34 -1.36 2.14
C ARG A 37 0.87 -1.62 3.53
N VAL A 38 1.26 -2.86 3.81
CA VAL A 38 1.80 -3.25 5.12
C VAL A 38 3.11 -2.51 5.40
N ASN A 39 3.98 -2.40 4.40
CA ASN A 39 5.22 -1.64 4.54
C ASN A 39 4.94 -0.18 4.91
N TYR A 40 3.94 0.44 4.26
CA TYR A 40 3.56 1.82 4.54
C TYR A 40 3.06 1.97 5.98
N TRP A 41 2.18 1.07 6.43
CA TRP A 41 1.68 1.08 7.80
C TRP A 41 2.81 0.96 8.83
N GLU A 42 3.78 0.10 8.57
CA GLU A 42 4.93 -0.06 9.45
C GLU A 42 5.76 1.23 9.51
N GLN A 43 6.02 1.82 8.35
CA GLN A 43 6.88 3.01 8.25
C GLN A 43 6.27 4.25 8.91
N ILE A 44 4.95 4.43 8.86
CA ILE A 44 4.31 5.60 9.45
C ILE A 44 3.83 5.36 10.89
N GLY A 45 3.96 4.15 11.42
CA GLY A 45 3.64 3.85 12.82
C GLY A 45 2.24 3.28 13.08
N LEU A 46 1.43 3.04 12.04
CA LEU A 46 0.11 2.45 12.23
C LEU A 46 0.18 1.03 12.76
N TYR A 47 1.17 0.27 12.33
CA TYR A 47 1.35 -1.10 12.82
C TYR A 47 1.61 -1.11 14.34
N LYS A 48 2.37 -0.14 14.83
CA LYS A 48 2.66 0.01 16.26
C LYS A 48 1.40 0.29 17.06
N TYR A 49 0.49 1.10 16.53
CA TYR A 49 -0.82 1.33 17.16
C TYR A 49 -1.57 0.02 17.35
N TYR A 50 -1.52 -0.85 16.35
CA TYR A 50 -2.18 -2.14 16.45
C TYR A 50 -1.55 -3.03 17.52
N THR A 51 -0.21 -3.13 17.55
CA THR A 51 0.46 -3.99 18.52
C THR A 51 0.28 -3.50 19.96
N GLU A 52 0.22 -2.18 20.16
CA GLU A 52 0.09 -1.60 21.50
C GLU A 52 -1.34 -1.44 21.98
N ARG A 53 -2.26 -1.10 21.07
CA ARG A 53 -3.63 -0.69 21.44
C ARG A 53 -4.73 -1.46 20.74
N LYS A 54 -4.40 -2.30 19.76
CA LYS A 54 -5.37 -2.96 18.88
C LYS A 54 -6.19 -1.95 18.07
N HIS A 55 -5.61 -0.79 17.78
CA HIS A 55 -6.16 0.22 16.88
C HIS A 55 -5.42 0.12 15.56
N GLY A 56 -6.12 -0.03 14.47
CA GLY A 56 -5.45 -0.15 13.19
C GLY A 56 -6.36 0.06 12.00
N PRO A 57 -5.78 0.02 10.81
CA PRO A 57 -6.56 0.21 9.59
C PRO A 57 -7.27 -1.08 9.18
N MET A 58 -8.49 -0.90 8.68
CA MET A 58 -9.25 -1.97 8.04
C MET A 58 -9.46 -1.56 6.58
N LEU A 59 -9.09 -2.44 5.66
CA LEU A 59 -9.22 -2.16 4.23
C LEU A 59 -10.69 -2.15 3.84
N ALA A 60 -11.16 -1.03 3.30
CA ALA A 60 -12.52 -0.89 2.81
C ALA A 60 -12.63 -1.17 1.32
N SER A 61 -11.66 -0.69 0.55
CA SER A 61 -11.62 -0.95 -0.89
C SER A 61 -10.19 -0.86 -1.41
N THR A 62 -9.94 -1.57 -2.48
CA THR A 62 -8.67 -1.50 -3.20
C THR A 62 -8.95 -1.75 -4.67
N TYR A 63 -8.21 -1.05 -5.54
CA TYR A 63 -8.25 -1.39 -6.95
C TYR A 63 -6.88 -1.14 -7.56
N CYS A 64 -6.64 -1.80 -8.69
CA CYS A 64 -5.36 -1.69 -9.37
C CYS A 64 -5.64 -1.47 -10.86
N GLU A 65 -5.01 -0.46 -11.43
CA GLU A 65 -5.06 -0.17 -12.84
C GLU A 65 -3.75 -0.63 -13.46
N PHE A 66 -3.83 -1.54 -14.41
CA PHE A 66 -2.67 -2.15 -15.06
C PHE A 66 -2.30 -1.31 -16.28
N LYS A 67 -1.02 -0.92 -16.36
CA LYS A 67 -0.53 -0.06 -17.45
C LYS A 67 0.46 -0.77 -18.36
N LYS A 68 1.32 -1.63 -17.78
CA LYS A 68 2.32 -2.41 -18.54
C LYS A 68 2.45 -3.79 -17.93
N PRO A 69 2.72 -4.81 -18.74
CA PRO A 69 2.98 -6.15 -18.20
C PRO A 69 4.33 -6.18 -17.48
N LEU A 70 4.43 -7.07 -16.51
CA LEU A 70 5.68 -7.37 -15.81
C LEU A 70 6.16 -8.74 -16.22
N PHE A 71 7.49 -8.89 -16.29
CA PHE A 71 8.13 -10.10 -16.78
C PHE A 71 9.16 -10.62 -15.78
N TYR A 72 9.39 -11.91 -15.83
CA TYR A 72 10.44 -12.57 -15.07
C TYR A 72 11.66 -12.82 -15.99
N PRO A 73 12.90 -12.65 -15.52
CA PRO A 73 13.26 -12.16 -14.19
C PRO A 73 13.18 -10.63 -14.11
N GLY A 74 13.06 -10.13 -12.88
CA GLY A 74 13.08 -8.69 -12.66
C GLY A 74 12.65 -8.33 -11.25
N ASP A 75 12.90 -7.07 -10.92
CA ASP A 75 12.47 -6.48 -9.67
C ASP A 75 11.42 -5.43 -9.97
N ILE A 76 10.58 -5.16 -8.97
CA ILE A 76 9.65 -4.05 -9.00
C ILE A 76 9.97 -3.10 -7.85
N MET A 77 9.67 -1.83 -8.06
CA MET A 77 9.77 -0.81 -7.03
C MET A 77 8.40 -0.20 -6.84
N ILE A 78 7.94 -0.12 -5.60
CA ILE A 78 6.62 0.42 -5.28
C ILE A 78 6.79 1.67 -4.44
N HIS A 79 6.28 2.79 -4.93
CA HIS A 79 6.18 4.02 -4.15
C HIS A 79 4.78 4.12 -3.60
N SER A 80 4.67 4.33 -2.29
CA SER A 80 3.38 4.48 -1.61
C SER A 80 3.34 5.80 -0.87
N GLN A 81 2.19 6.46 -0.92
CA GLN A 81 2.00 7.71 -0.20
C GLN A 81 0.55 7.92 0.18
N MET A 82 0.35 8.70 1.24
CA MET A 82 -0.99 9.07 1.69
C MET A 82 -1.63 9.99 0.66
N GLU A 83 -2.85 9.66 0.26
CA GLU A 83 -3.60 10.45 -0.71
C GLU A 83 -4.56 11.42 -0.02
N PHE A 84 -5.26 10.94 1.00
CA PHE A 84 -6.18 11.77 1.78
C PHE A 84 -6.35 11.20 3.19
N ILE A 85 -6.73 12.07 4.12
CA ILE A 85 -7.14 11.70 5.48
C ILE A 85 -8.43 12.44 5.77
N LYS A 86 -9.48 11.69 6.10
CA LYS A 86 -10.76 12.22 6.60
C LYS A 86 -10.84 11.93 8.09
N ASN A 87 -12.04 11.92 8.66
CA ASN A 87 -12.16 11.67 10.11
C ASN A 87 -11.63 10.28 10.50
N SER A 88 -12.21 9.22 9.97
CA SER A 88 -11.76 7.84 10.25
C SER A 88 -11.18 7.17 9.02
N SER A 89 -11.51 7.62 7.82
CA SER A 89 -11.03 7.02 6.57
C SER A 89 -9.81 7.74 6.04
N PHE A 90 -8.97 6.99 5.31
CA PHE A 90 -7.80 7.54 4.65
C PHE A 90 -7.49 6.71 3.41
N GLY A 91 -6.74 7.30 2.50
CA GLY A 91 -6.39 6.64 1.26
C GLY A 91 -4.89 6.63 1.02
N ILE A 92 -4.40 5.54 0.44
CA ILE A 92 -3.01 5.41 0.03
C ILE A 92 -2.99 5.10 -1.47
N VAL A 93 -2.09 5.77 -2.19
CA VAL A 93 -1.82 5.45 -3.59
C VAL A 93 -0.49 4.73 -3.68
N HIS A 94 -0.46 3.64 -4.47
CA HIS A 94 0.73 2.83 -4.72
C HIS A 94 1.05 2.89 -6.21
N GLN A 95 2.30 3.19 -6.54
CA GLN A 95 2.76 3.19 -7.92
C GLN A 95 3.83 2.11 -8.08
N ILE A 96 3.56 1.15 -8.95
CA ILE A 96 4.43 0.00 -9.18
C ILE A 96 5.22 0.23 -10.46
N TYR A 97 6.56 0.25 -10.33
CA TYR A 97 7.47 0.46 -11.44
C TYR A 97 8.21 -0.84 -11.78
N ASN A 98 8.46 -1.04 -13.07
CA ASN A 98 9.28 -2.15 -13.51
C ASN A 98 10.78 -1.82 -13.35
N SER A 99 11.65 -2.76 -13.75
CA SER A 99 13.10 -2.57 -13.64
C SER A 99 13.67 -1.50 -14.59
N HIS A 100 12.86 -1.01 -15.51
CA HIS A 100 13.22 0.08 -16.42
C HIS A 100 12.65 1.42 -15.97
N GLU A 101 12.18 1.50 -14.72
CA GLU A 101 11.59 2.72 -14.13
C GLU A 101 10.33 3.20 -14.84
N GLU A 102 9.61 2.29 -15.49
CA GLU A 102 8.35 2.59 -16.13
C GLU A 102 7.18 2.20 -15.22
N LEU A 103 6.13 3.02 -15.20
CA LEU A 103 4.95 2.74 -14.39
C LEU A 103 4.18 1.55 -14.98
N ALA A 104 4.17 0.46 -14.24
CA ALA A 104 3.50 -0.77 -14.65
C ALA A 104 2.08 -0.85 -14.12
N ALA A 105 1.81 -0.28 -12.95
CA ALA A 105 0.47 -0.27 -12.37
C ALA A 105 0.34 0.82 -11.32
N GLU A 106 -0.90 1.25 -11.10
CA GLU A 106 -1.24 2.16 -10.01
C GLU A 106 -2.40 1.57 -9.24
N ALA A 107 -2.29 1.53 -7.93
CA ALA A 107 -3.35 1.02 -7.06
C ALA A 107 -3.74 2.07 -6.03
N LYS A 108 -5.01 2.03 -5.62
CA LYS A 108 -5.51 2.93 -4.59
C LYS A 108 -6.26 2.12 -3.55
N ASP A 109 -5.92 2.38 -2.30
CA ASP A 109 -6.55 1.76 -1.14
C ASP A 109 -7.35 2.81 -0.39
N VAL A 110 -8.54 2.42 0.07
CA VAL A 110 -9.30 3.20 1.04
C VAL A 110 -9.41 2.36 2.30
N MET A 111 -9.03 2.93 3.43
CA MET A 111 -9.03 2.25 4.72
C MET A 111 -9.76 3.07 5.74
N VAL A 112 -10.17 2.40 6.81
CA VAL A 112 -10.88 3.01 7.94
C VAL A 112 -10.13 2.63 9.20
N MET A 113 -9.82 3.63 10.05
CA MET A 113 -9.27 3.34 11.37
C MET A 113 -10.34 2.67 12.23
N TYR A 114 -9.92 1.64 12.94
CA TYR A 114 -10.83 0.76 13.64
C TYR A 114 -10.24 0.35 14.99
N ASP A 115 -11.12 0.30 16.00
CA ASP A 115 -10.78 -0.24 17.31
C ASP A 115 -11.21 -1.70 17.31
N PHE A 116 -10.22 -2.62 17.29
CA PHE A 116 -10.49 -4.05 17.19
C PHE A 116 -10.95 -4.66 18.51
N ILE A 117 -10.94 -3.89 19.60
CA ILE A 117 -11.49 -4.36 20.90
C ILE A 117 -12.98 -4.04 20.99
N SER A 118 -13.34 -2.77 20.77
CA SER A 118 -14.74 -2.32 20.82
C SER A 118 -15.50 -2.57 19.53
N LEU A 119 -14.78 -2.87 18.43
CA LEU A 119 -15.33 -3.17 17.11
C LEU A 119 -16.10 -1.99 16.52
N ILE A 120 -15.54 -0.79 16.65
CA ILE A 120 -16.11 0.43 16.07
C ILE A 120 -15.03 1.25 15.37
N LYS A 121 -15.47 2.12 14.45
CA LYS A 121 -14.58 3.09 13.80
C LYS A 121 -14.05 4.06 14.83
N MET A 122 -12.86 4.58 14.55
CA MET A 122 -12.23 5.60 15.39
C MET A 122 -11.55 6.64 14.52
N PRO A 123 -11.29 7.84 15.05
CA PRO A 123 -10.58 8.88 14.29
C PRO A 123 -9.15 8.46 13.95
N PHE A 124 -8.66 8.96 12.82
CA PHE A 124 -7.26 8.76 12.43
C PHE A 124 -6.36 9.45 13.46
N PRO A 125 -5.27 8.79 13.91
CA PRO A 125 -4.39 9.35 14.95
C PRO A 125 -3.74 10.68 14.53
N GLU A 126 -3.87 11.70 15.38
CA GLU A 126 -3.35 13.04 15.09
C GLU A 126 -1.84 13.10 14.95
N ASP A 127 -1.09 12.34 15.73
CA ASP A 127 0.36 12.31 15.66
C ASP A 127 0.85 11.75 14.32
N ILE A 128 0.18 10.75 13.79
CA ILE A 128 0.51 10.19 12.47
C ILE A 128 0.10 11.17 11.37
N LYS A 129 -1.07 11.80 11.53
CA LYS A 129 -1.55 12.80 10.59
C LYS A 129 -0.54 13.92 10.41
N LYS A 130 0.06 14.39 11.50
CA LYS A 130 1.11 15.41 11.48
C LYS A 130 2.37 14.91 10.80
N LEU A 131 2.71 13.65 11.00
CA LEU A 131 3.90 13.05 10.41
C LEU A 131 3.80 12.98 8.89
N VAL A 132 2.65 12.57 8.36
CA VAL A 132 2.47 12.40 6.91
C VAL A 132 2.08 13.71 6.19
N SER A 133 1.67 14.73 6.90
CA SER A 133 1.42 16.12 6.46
C SER A 133 1.07 16.32 4.97
N ILE A 134 -0.09 15.87 4.60
CA ILE A 134 -0.64 16.18 3.27
C ILE A 134 -1.33 17.53 3.25
#